data_8f0cd4b8d3fb44ddbda74b9a04f4dac5
#
_entry.id   8f0cd4b8d3fb44ddbda74b9a04f4dac5
#
_cell.length_a   1.000
_cell.length_b   1.000
_cell.length_c   1.000
_cell.angle_alpha   90.00
_cell.angle_beta   90.00
_cell.angle_gamma   90.00
#
_symmetry.space_group_name_H-M   'P 1'
#
loop_
_entity.id
_entity.type
_entity.pdbx_description
1 polymer ?
#
loop_
_entity_poly.entity_id
_entity_poly.type
_entity_poly.pdbx_seq_one_letter_code
_entity_poly.pdbx_strand_id
1 'polypeptide(L)'
;GIADFVARTSQVLPAVEQLIEKVNVGEGTDLIPLLRGGEESFRTRQMWLDRQPPSTGYYPVTERQLYAAVSNGHPYLIMVGLDETYAEAVAYFTSEADGTFKYDWEASEGYSELLPGEVDQHTGDGLKLIRGVVLPSSFYPPKFPEEDFQCYTLHHRDRGEFMWLFARRSSEANKRIVSNFSRRVTQGTLGRVTVRVRKGPEGARANQLELVEFVNSDWFVPLADPSS
;
A
#
# COMPACT_ATOMS: atom_id res chain seq x y z
N GLY A 1 22.22 12.47 -4.80
CA GLY A 1 21.75 11.69 -3.64
C GLY A 1 20.30 11.99 -3.28
N ILE A 2 19.78 11.45 -2.19
CA ILE A 2 18.38 11.62 -1.74
C ILE A 2 18.01 13.11 -1.58
N ALA A 3 18.91 13.92 -1.00
CA ALA A 3 18.68 15.36 -0.83
C ALA A 3 18.50 16.08 -2.16
N ASP A 4 19.26 15.71 -3.19
CA ASP A 4 19.13 16.28 -4.53
C ASP A 4 17.82 15.83 -5.20
N PHE A 5 17.39 14.60 -4.97
CA PHE A 5 16.11 14.08 -5.44
C PHE A 5 14.95 14.89 -4.87
N VAL A 6 14.94 15.10 -3.55
CA VAL A 6 13.90 15.91 -2.87
C VAL A 6 13.91 17.35 -3.38
N ALA A 7 15.08 17.96 -3.53
CA ALA A 7 15.22 19.35 -4.00
C ALA A 7 14.72 19.55 -5.44
N ARG A 8 14.71 18.51 -6.27
CA ARG A 8 14.27 18.58 -7.67
C ARG A 8 12.80 18.20 -7.90
N THR A 9 12.06 17.86 -6.84
CA THR A 9 10.68 17.36 -6.99
C THR A 9 9.79 18.25 -7.84
N SER A 10 9.87 19.58 -7.66
CA SER A 10 9.10 20.53 -8.48
C SER A 10 9.50 20.55 -9.96
N GLN A 11 10.76 20.21 -10.26
CA GLN A 11 11.28 20.21 -11.63
C GLN A 11 10.83 18.98 -12.43
N VAL A 12 10.49 17.89 -11.74
CA VAL A 12 10.07 16.63 -12.38
C VAL A 12 8.55 16.49 -12.49
N LEU A 13 7.78 17.41 -11.89
CA LEU A 13 6.32 17.40 -11.96
C LEU A 13 5.77 17.23 -13.39
N PRO A 14 6.23 17.99 -14.42
CA PRO A 14 5.70 17.82 -15.77
C PRO A 14 5.92 16.42 -16.35
N ALA A 15 7.06 15.78 -16.05
CA ALA A 15 7.38 14.44 -16.54
C ALA A 15 6.47 13.38 -15.86
N VAL A 16 6.21 13.54 -14.57
CA VAL A 16 5.33 12.64 -13.81
C VAL A 16 3.86 12.84 -14.22
N GLU A 17 3.44 14.07 -14.49
CA GLU A 17 2.09 14.35 -15.03
C GLU A 17 1.88 13.71 -16.39
N GLN A 18 2.84 13.82 -17.31
CA GLN A 18 2.78 13.12 -18.59
C GLN A 18 2.72 11.60 -18.45
N LEU A 19 3.44 11.04 -17.48
CA LEU A 19 3.40 9.60 -17.19
C LEU A 19 2.02 9.17 -16.71
N ILE A 20 1.43 9.88 -15.74
CA ILE A 20 0.10 9.52 -15.22
C ILE A 20 -0.99 9.66 -16.29
N GLU A 21 -0.90 10.66 -17.17
CA GLU A 21 -1.80 10.79 -18.30
C GLU A 21 -1.70 9.61 -19.27
N LYS A 22 -0.49 9.15 -19.58
CA LYS A 22 -0.29 7.96 -20.39
C LYS A 22 -0.82 6.69 -19.73
N VAL A 23 -0.67 6.56 -18.40
CA VAL A 23 -1.22 5.43 -17.64
C VAL A 23 -2.75 5.47 -17.67
N ASN A 24 -3.37 6.64 -17.54
CA ASN A 24 -4.83 6.80 -17.54
C ASN A 24 -5.49 6.43 -18.87
N VAL A 25 -4.81 6.69 -19.99
CA VAL A 25 -5.35 6.41 -21.34
C VAL A 25 -4.76 5.16 -21.97
N GLY A 26 -3.73 4.57 -21.37
CA GLY A 26 -3.06 3.40 -21.92
C GLY A 26 -3.90 2.14 -21.81
N GLU A 27 -3.82 1.31 -22.81
CA GLU A 27 -4.54 0.04 -22.87
C GLU A 27 -3.59 -1.12 -23.16
N GLY A 28 -3.94 -2.30 -22.61
CA GLY A 28 -3.21 -3.53 -22.88
C GLY A 28 -1.69 -3.41 -22.61
N THR A 29 -0.92 -3.95 -23.53
CA THR A 29 0.55 -4.03 -23.42
C THR A 29 1.28 -2.68 -23.49
N ASP A 30 0.60 -1.61 -23.91
CA ASP A 30 1.18 -0.26 -23.95
C ASP A 30 1.50 0.26 -22.54
N LEU A 31 0.90 -0.32 -21.52
CA LEU A 31 1.19 -0.03 -20.12
C LEU A 31 2.52 -0.61 -19.65
N ILE A 32 3.01 -1.71 -20.23
CA ILE A 32 4.23 -2.42 -19.77
C ILE A 32 5.42 -1.47 -19.57
N PRO A 33 5.79 -0.62 -20.54
CA PRO A 33 6.93 0.27 -20.38
C PRO A 33 6.70 1.39 -19.36
N LEU A 34 5.47 1.63 -18.92
CA LEU A 34 5.13 2.67 -17.96
C LEU A 34 5.13 2.17 -16.51
N LEU A 35 5.00 0.85 -16.31
CA LEU A 35 4.89 0.24 -14.98
C LEU A 35 6.25 -0.08 -14.37
N ARG A 36 6.36 0.13 -13.07
CA ARG A 36 7.44 -0.43 -12.27
C ARG A 36 7.37 -1.97 -12.32
N GLY A 37 8.49 -2.63 -12.59
CA GLY A 37 8.56 -4.09 -12.71
C GLY A 37 8.14 -4.66 -14.08
N GLY A 38 7.77 -3.81 -15.04
CA GLY A 38 7.57 -4.19 -16.44
C GLY A 38 6.51 -5.27 -16.68
N GLU A 39 6.84 -6.28 -17.49
CA GLU A 39 5.89 -7.30 -17.96
C GLU A 39 5.34 -8.18 -16.84
N GLU A 40 6.16 -8.57 -15.87
CA GLU A 40 5.70 -9.37 -14.73
C GLU A 40 4.70 -8.60 -13.89
N SER A 41 5.00 -7.34 -13.62
CA SER A 41 4.12 -6.41 -12.91
C SER A 41 2.81 -6.21 -13.67
N PHE A 42 2.86 -6.06 -14.99
CA PHE A 42 1.66 -5.95 -15.83
C PHE A 42 0.76 -7.18 -15.71
N ARG A 43 1.31 -8.40 -15.79
CA ARG A 43 0.53 -9.64 -15.63
C ARG A 43 -0.14 -9.72 -14.25
N THR A 44 0.60 -9.40 -13.20
CA THR A 44 0.06 -9.39 -11.83
C THR A 44 -1.07 -8.37 -11.70
N ARG A 45 -0.92 -7.20 -12.32
CA ARG A 45 -1.96 -6.17 -12.33
C ARG A 45 -3.23 -6.62 -13.05
N GLN A 46 -3.13 -7.33 -14.18
CA GLN A 46 -4.31 -7.87 -14.87
C GLN A 46 -5.09 -8.83 -13.94
N MET A 47 -4.41 -9.77 -13.30
CA MET A 47 -5.04 -10.68 -12.33
C MET A 47 -5.65 -9.93 -11.13
N TRP A 48 -5.03 -8.84 -10.70
CA TRP A 48 -5.57 -7.99 -9.64
C TRP A 48 -6.86 -7.29 -10.05
N LEU A 49 -6.89 -6.73 -11.26
CA LEU A 49 -8.08 -6.04 -11.78
C LEU A 49 -9.26 -6.99 -11.95
N ASP A 50 -9.01 -8.25 -12.33
CA ASP A 50 -10.06 -9.28 -12.44
C ASP A 50 -10.70 -9.60 -11.07
N ARG A 51 -9.99 -9.39 -9.97
CA ARG A 51 -10.46 -9.57 -8.59
C ARG A 51 -11.17 -8.34 -8.03
N GLN A 52 -11.01 -7.19 -8.65
CA GLN A 52 -11.59 -5.94 -8.18
C GLN A 52 -12.93 -5.67 -8.90
N PRO A 53 -13.91 -5.08 -8.20
CA PRO A 53 -15.02 -4.49 -8.92
C PRO A 53 -14.50 -3.35 -9.81
N PRO A 54 -15.15 -3.08 -10.94
CA PRO A 54 -14.82 -1.92 -11.75
C PRO A 54 -14.80 -0.68 -10.87
N SER A 55 -13.66 -0.02 -10.76
CA SER A 55 -13.56 1.23 -10.03
C SER A 55 -13.37 2.38 -11.01
N THR A 56 -13.95 3.50 -10.68
CA THR A 56 -13.79 4.75 -11.41
C THR A 56 -12.44 5.36 -11.01
N GLY A 57 -11.35 4.94 -11.62
CA GLY A 57 -10.06 5.61 -11.58
C GLY A 57 -9.39 5.77 -10.20
N TYR A 58 -8.18 5.26 -10.10
CA TYR A 58 -7.31 5.44 -8.92
C TYR A 58 -6.36 6.62 -9.09
N TYR A 59 -6.51 7.40 -10.15
CA TYR A 59 -5.50 8.34 -10.59
C TYR A 59 -5.91 9.78 -10.32
N PRO A 60 -5.01 10.60 -9.77
CA PRO A 60 -5.24 12.04 -9.68
C PRO A 60 -5.41 12.65 -11.07
N VAL A 61 -6.55 13.27 -11.35
CA VAL A 61 -6.82 13.95 -12.63
C VAL A 61 -6.77 15.48 -12.51
N THR A 62 -7.09 16.00 -11.30
CA THR A 62 -7.06 17.44 -11.03
C THR A 62 -6.39 17.74 -9.69
N GLU A 63 -6.05 19.01 -9.46
CA GLU A 63 -5.43 19.54 -8.21
C GLU A 63 -4.18 18.77 -7.78
N ARG A 64 -3.37 18.35 -8.74
CA ARG A 64 -2.20 17.50 -8.52
C ARG A 64 -1.11 18.22 -7.74
N GLN A 65 -0.63 17.57 -6.69
CA GLN A 65 0.54 17.99 -5.91
C GLN A 65 1.51 16.82 -5.83
N LEU A 66 2.80 17.09 -5.95
CA LEU A 66 3.86 16.08 -5.96
C LEU A 66 4.74 16.24 -4.73
N TYR A 67 4.95 15.14 -4.04
CA TYR A 67 5.81 15.04 -2.85
C TYR A 67 6.89 14.00 -3.07
N ALA A 68 8.09 14.27 -2.56
CA ALA A 68 9.14 13.27 -2.43
C ALA A 68 9.08 12.61 -1.06
N ALA A 69 9.30 11.31 -1.03
CA ALA A 69 9.38 10.52 0.19
C ALA A 69 10.54 9.52 0.09
N VAL A 70 10.94 8.97 1.22
CA VAL A 70 12.02 7.98 1.32
C VAL A 70 11.58 6.86 2.25
N SER A 71 11.73 5.62 1.81
CA SER A 71 11.51 4.44 2.63
C SER A 71 12.74 3.53 2.57
N ASN A 72 13.35 3.24 3.73
CA ASN A 72 14.56 2.41 3.85
C ASN A 72 15.69 2.82 2.88
N GLY A 73 15.90 4.14 2.70
CA GLY A 73 16.91 4.67 1.79
C GLY A 73 16.48 4.75 0.31
N HIS A 74 15.31 4.26 -0.05
CA HIS A 74 14.77 4.30 -1.41
C HIS A 74 13.86 5.51 -1.60
N PRO A 75 14.22 6.46 -2.49
CA PRO A 75 13.38 7.61 -2.78
C PRO A 75 12.24 7.22 -3.73
N TYR A 76 11.08 7.83 -3.53
CA TYR A 76 9.91 7.70 -4.40
C TYR A 76 9.10 8.98 -4.41
N LEU A 77 8.20 9.11 -5.37
CA LEU A 77 7.32 10.27 -5.50
C LEU A 77 5.87 9.85 -5.21
N ILE A 78 5.14 10.75 -4.59
CA ILE A 78 3.71 10.62 -4.30
C ILE A 78 3.00 11.81 -4.95
N MET A 79 2.09 11.53 -5.88
CA MET A 79 1.18 12.52 -6.43
C MET A 79 -0.16 12.39 -5.73
N VAL A 80 -0.62 13.46 -5.13
CA VAL A 80 -1.96 13.55 -4.51
C VAL A 80 -2.80 14.51 -5.33
N GLY A 81 -4.06 14.22 -5.49
CA GLY A 81 -5.02 15.07 -6.17
C GLY A 81 -6.44 14.51 -6.05
N LEU A 82 -7.32 14.94 -6.93
CA LEU A 82 -8.70 14.46 -6.99
C LEU A 82 -8.91 13.58 -8.23
N ASP A 83 -9.69 12.53 -8.08
CA ASP A 83 -10.16 11.71 -9.19
C ASP A 83 -11.36 12.35 -9.93
N GLU A 84 -11.91 11.66 -10.90
CA GLU A 84 -13.07 12.13 -11.68
C GLU A 84 -14.35 12.32 -10.83
N THR A 85 -14.39 11.71 -9.65
CA THR A 85 -15.51 11.84 -8.70
C THR A 85 -15.28 12.90 -7.62
N TYR A 86 -14.17 13.65 -7.72
CA TYR A 86 -13.69 14.60 -6.71
C TYR A 86 -13.31 13.96 -5.37
N ALA A 87 -13.02 12.65 -5.36
CA ALA A 87 -12.42 11.99 -4.22
C ALA A 87 -10.89 12.09 -4.25
N GLU A 88 -10.26 12.05 -3.08
CA GLU A 88 -8.79 12.02 -3.00
C GLU A 88 -8.25 10.78 -3.71
N ALA A 89 -7.33 11.01 -4.63
CA ALA A 89 -6.58 9.97 -5.33
C ALA A 89 -5.09 10.15 -5.12
N VAL A 90 -4.35 9.05 -5.04
CA VAL A 90 -2.92 9.03 -4.78
C VAL A 90 -2.24 8.08 -5.74
N ALA A 91 -1.19 8.57 -6.40
CA ALA A 91 -0.35 7.75 -7.28
C ALA A 91 1.11 7.78 -6.82
N TYR A 92 1.77 6.65 -6.95
CA TYR A 92 3.17 6.46 -6.57
C TYR A 92 4.04 6.25 -7.79
N PHE A 93 5.26 6.80 -7.74
CA PHE A 93 6.21 6.71 -8.84
C PHE A 93 7.62 6.44 -8.29
N THR A 94 8.40 5.70 -9.08
CA THR A 94 9.82 5.47 -8.83
C THR A 94 10.64 6.06 -9.96
N SER A 95 11.88 6.46 -9.68
CA SER A 95 12.82 6.85 -10.72
C SER A 95 13.74 5.68 -11.06
N GLU A 96 13.98 5.47 -12.35
CA GLU A 96 14.96 4.52 -12.84
C GLU A 96 16.36 5.13 -12.88
N ALA A 97 17.39 4.30 -13.07
CA ALA A 97 18.78 4.75 -13.14
C ALA A 97 19.05 5.71 -14.31
N ASP A 98 18.28 5.63 -15.38
CA ASP A 98 18.34 6.52 -16.55
C ASP A 98 17.61 7.85 -16.34
N GLY A 99 17.01 8.06 -15.16
CA GLY A 99 16.26 9.28 -14.82
C GLY A 99 14.81 9.27 -15.29
N THR A 100 14.34 8.20 -15.92
CA THR A 100 12.90 8.04 -16.24
C THR A 100 12.09 7.68 -15.02
N PHE A 101 10.78 7.91 -15.08
CA PHE A 101 9.85 7.55 -14.00
C PHE A 101 8.99 6.36 -14.41
N LYS A 102 8.63 5.55 -13.43
CA LYS A 102 7.69 4.44 -13.57
C LYS A 102 6.55 4.59 -12.58
N TYR A 103 5.37 4.23 -13.03
CA TYR A 103 4.18 4.15 -12.19
C TYR A 103 4.22 2.90 -11.31
N ASP A 104 4.18 3.08 -10.00
CA ASP A 104 4.06 1.99 -9.04
C ASP A 104 2.56 1.70 -8.80
N TRP A 105 2.00 0.84 -9.65
CA TRP A 105 0.59 0.49 -9.58
C TRP A 105 0.23 -0.24 -8.28
N GLU A 106 1.14 -1.07 -7.75
CA GLU A 106 0.88 -1.80 -6.51
C GLU A 106 0.63 -0.85 -5.35
N ALA A 107 1.48 0.15 -5.19
CA ALA A 107 1.31 1.18 -4.18
C ALA A 107 0.11 2.09 -4.49
N SER A 108 -0.09 2.46 -5.74
CA SER A 108 -1.17 3.37 -6.15
C SER A 108 -2.55 2.75 -6.02
N GLU A 109 -2.69 1.49 -6.43
CA GLU A 109 -3.97 0.78 -6.43
C GLU A 109 -4.19 -0.02 -5.14
N GLY A 110 -3.23 -0.01 -4.20
CA GLY A 110 -3.34 -0.71 -2.92
C GLY A 110 -3.32 -2.23 -3.08
N TYR A 111 -2.53 -2.75 -4.04
CA TYR A 111 -2.42 -4.18 -4.27
C TYR A 111 -2.15 -4.93 -2.97
N SER A 112 -2.94 -5.98 -2.74
CA SER A 112 -2.83 -6.86 -1.58
C SER A 112 -2.98 -8.31 -2.02
N GLU A 113 -2.16 -9.19 -1.48
CA GLU A 113 -2.23 -10.63 -1.77
C GLU A 113 -3.48 -11.29 -1.18
N LEU A 114 -4.13 -10.61 -0.23
CA LEU A 114 -5.37 -11.06 0.39
C LEU A 114 -6.31 -9.85 0.60
N LEU A 115 -7.55 -9.98 0.19
CA LEU A 115 -8.60 -8.98 0.38
C LEU A 115 -9.59 -9.43 1.47
N PRO A 116 -10.27 -8.49 2.14
CA PRO A 116 -11.26 -8.84 3.17
C PRO A 116 -12.33 -9.84 2.71
N GLY A 117 -12.82 -9.73 1.49
CA GLY A 117 -13.82 -10.67 0.93
C GLY A 117 -13.27 -12.03 0.50
N GLU A 118 -11.96 -12.26 0.59
CA GLU A 118 -11.28 -13.50 0.17
C GLU A 118 -10.74 -14.33 1.33
N VAL A 119 -10.81 -13.80 2.56
CA VAL A 119 -10.19 -14.44 3.74
C VAL A 119 -10.71 -15.84 4.01
N ASP A 120 -11.99 -16.10 3.73
CA ASP A 120 -12.61 -17.43 3.93
C ASP A 120 -12.06 -18.47 2.93
N GLN A 121 -11.57 -18.04 1.80
CA GLN A 121 -11.01 -18.90 0.75
C GLN A 121 -9.49 -19.10 0.94
N HIS A 122 -8.87 -18.34 1.84
CA HIS A 122 -7.44 -18.43 2.07
C HIS A 122 -7.10 -19.63 2.94
N THR A 123 -6.54 -20.68 2.35
CA THR A 123 -6.20 -21.95 3.02
C THR A 123 -4.72 -22.10 3.33
N GLY A 124 -3.85 -21.20 2.83
CA GLY A 124 -2.41 -21.32 3.00
C GLY A 124 -1.90 -20.72 4.32
N ASP A 125 -0.80 -21.29 4.84
CA ASP A 125 -0.16 -20.85 6.09
C ASP A 125 0.95 -19.78 5.84
N GLY A 126 1.17 -19.39 4.59
CA GLY A 126 2.19 -18.40 4.21
C GLY A 126 1.84 -16.97 4.63
N LEU A 127 2.89 -16.14 4.75
CA LEU A 127 2.71 -14.71 4.94
C LEU A 127 2.07 -14.08 3.71
N LYS A 128 1.14 -13.15 3.92
CA LYS A 128 0.48 -12.35 2.88
C LYS A 128 0.78 -10.88 3.10
N LEU A 129 1.20 -10.20 2.03
CA LEU A 129 1.38 -8.76 2.03
C LEU A 129 0.03 -8.09 1.82
N ILE A 130 -0.30 -7.14 2.69
CA ILE A 130 -1.55 -6.39 2.65
C ILE A 130 -1.24 -4.90 2.79
N ARG A 131 -1.89 -4.10 1.95
CA ARG A 131 -1.92 -2.64 2.03
C ARG A 131 -3.29 -2.18 2.50
N GLY A 132 -3.34 -1.20 3.37
CA GLY A 132 -4.60 -0.65 3.86
C GLY A 132 -4.42 0.50 4.84
N VAL A 133 -5.53 0.86 5.45
CA VAL A 133 -5.58 1.83 6.55
C VAL A 133 -5.85 1.07 7.84
N VAL A 134 -4.96 1.24 8.81
CA VAL A 134 -5.06 0.57 10.11
C VAL A 134 -5.63 1.53 11.15
N LEU A 135 -6.61 1.06 11.92
CA LEU A 135 -7.19 1.77 13.04
C LEU A 135 -7.09 0.92 14.32
N PRO A 136 -6.82 1.52 15.49
CA PRO A 136 -6.86 0.80 16.76
C PRO A 136 -8.25 0.25 17.05
N SER A 137 -8.30 -0.90 17.72
CA SER A 137 -9.54 -1.53 18.17
C SER A 137 -9.35 -2.18 19.54
N SER A 138 -10.47 -2.48 20.20
CA SER A 138 -10.53 -3.14 21.50
C SER A 138 -11.29 -4.47 21.45
N PHE A 139 -11.36 -5.12 20.30
CA PHE A 139 -11.99 -6.43 20.14
C PHE A 139 -10.98 -7.55 20.38
N TYR A 140 -11.20 -8.35 21.41
CA TYR A 140 -10.31 -9.46 21.81
C TYR A 140 -11.06 -10.77 21.92
N PRO A 141 -11.07 -11.61 20.87
CA PRO A 141 -11.66 -12.93 20.93
C PRO A 141 -10.75 -13.89 21.72
N PRO A 142 -11.26 -15.06 22.19
CA PRO A 142 -10.49 -15.97 23.07
C PRO A 142 -9.14 -16.45 22.50
N LYS A 143 -8.96 -16.43 21.18
CA LYS A 143 -7.70 -16.84 20.53
C LYS A 143 -6.66 -15.72 20.48
N PHE A 144 -7.05 -14.51 20.79
CA PHE A 144 -6.20 -13.31 20.80
C PHE A 144 -6.46 -12.50 22.09
N PRO A 145 -6.05 -13.01 23.26
CA PRO A 145 -6.30 -12.35 24.54
C PRO A 145 -5.60 -10.98 24.61
N GLU A 146 -6.25 -10.03 25.29
CA GLU A 146 -5.78 -8.63 25.37
C GLU A 146 -4.42 -8.50 26.03
N GLU A 147 -4.10 -9.35 26.99
CA GLU A 147 -2.82 -9.36 27.68
C GLU A 147 -1.63 -9.61 26.75
N ASP A 148 -1.83 -10.41 25.70
CA ASP A 148 -0.77 -10.80 24.75
C ASP A 148 -0.79 -10.00 23.45
N PHE A 149 -1.97 -9.54 23.04
CA PHE A 149 -2.17 -8.92 21.72
C PHE A 149 -2.68 -7.49 21.79
N GLN A 150 -2.33 -6.70 20.78
CA GLN A 150 -2.97 -5.46 20.43
C GLN A 150 -3.84 -5.68 19.20
N CYS A 151 -5.10 -5.26 19.30
CA CYS A 151 -6.06 -5.37 18.20
C CYS A 151 -6.09 -4.12 17.34
N TYR A 152 -6.20 -4.33 16.03
CA TYR A 152 -6.43 -3.32 15.01
C TYR A 152 -7.49 -3.81 14.02
N THR A 153 -8.10 -2.87 13.30
CA THR A 153 -8.80 -3.14 12.05
C THR A 153 -7.96 -2.65 10.88
N LEU A 154 -7.91 -3.41 9.81
CA LEU A 154 -7.32 -3.00 8.54
C LEU A 154 -8.42 -2.89 7.50
N HIS A 155 -8.58 -1.68 6.97
CA HIS A 155 -9.54 -1.36 5.93
C HIS A 155 -8.82 -1.28 4.59
N HIS A 156 -9.31 -2.03 3.61
CA HIS A 156 -8.84 -1.86 2.25
C HIS A 156 -9.43 -0.57 1.66
N ARG A 157 -8.70 0.06 0.72
CA ARG A 157 -8.95 1.39 0.18
C ARG A 157 -10.42 1.71 -0.15
N ASP A 158 -11.10 0.85 -0.87
CA ASP A 158 -12.41 1.15 -1.48
C ASP A 158 -13.54 0.27 -0.94
N ARG A 159 -13.31 -0.41 0.19
CA ARG A 159 -14.29 -1.35 0.72
C ARG A 159 -14.64 -1.01 2.16
N GLY A 160 -15.93 -0.98 2.45
CA GLY A 160 -16.43 -0.92 3.82
C GLY A 160 -16.08 -2.15 4.67
N GLU A 161 -15.54 -3.19 4.02
CA GLU A 161 -15.08 -4.41 4.67
C GLU A 161 -13.70 -4.21 5.29
N PHE A 162 -13.43 -4.90 6.38
CA PHE A 162 -12.17 -4.87 7.10
C PHE A 162 -11.77 -6.25 7.61
N MET A 163 -10.48 -6.39 7.91
CA MET A 163 -9.92 -7.55 8.60
C MET A 163 -9.50 -7.14 10.02
N TRP A 164 -9.62 -8.07 10.95
CA TRP A 164 -9.04 -7.94 12.28
C TRP A 164 -7.57 -8.30 12.24
N LEU A 165 -6.71 -7.42 12.73
CA LEU A 165 -5.27 -7.66 12.88
C LEU A 165 -4.91 -7.72 14.35
N PHE A 166 -4.23 -8.78 14.74
CA PHE A 166 -3.73 -8.97 16.08
C PHE A 166 -2.20 -9.01 16.08
N ALA A 167 -1.59 -8.00 16.67
CA ALA A 167 -0.13 -7.92 16.83
C ALA A 167 0.26 -8.32 18.25
N ARG A 168 1.26 -9.19 18.40
CA ARG A 168 1.81 -9.46 19.74
C ARG A 168 2.33 -8.17 20.35
N ARG A 169 1.92 -7.84 21.57
CA ARG A 169 2.29 -6.57 22.23
C ARG A 169 3.80 -6.36 22.32
N SER A 170 4.57 -7.45 22.53
CA SER A 170 6.02 -7.43 22.60
C SER A 170 6.72 -7.37 21.23
N SER A 171 5.99 -7.56 20.13
CA SER A 171 6.60 -7.63 18.78
C SER A 171 7.10 -6.29 18.27
N GLU A 172 8.12 -6.34 17.41
CA GLU A 172 8.62 -5.16 16.71
C GLU A 172 7.55 -4.56 15.79
N ALA A 173 6.74 -5.40 15.15
CA ALA A 173 5.64 -4.95 14.31
C ALA A 173 4.65 -4.08 15.09
N ASN A 174 4.27 -4.47 16.30
CA ASN A 174 3.40 -3.68 17.16
C ASN A 174 4.04 -2.34 17.57
N LYS A 175 5.30 -2.34 17.98
CA LYS A 175 6.02 -1.12 18.36
C LYS A 175 6.06 -0.12 17.20
N ARG A 176 6.31 -0.60 15.98
CA ARG A 176 6.35 0.24 14.77
C ARG A 176 4.99 0.81 14.42
N ILE A 177 3.90 0.04 14.55
CA ILE A 177 2.53 0.56 14.35
C ILE A 177 2.22 1.65 15.37
N VAL A 178 2.44 1.40 16.65
CA VAL A 178 2.18 2.38 17.73
C VAL A 178 2.97 3.67 17.50
N SER A 179 4.25 3.57 17.17
CA SER A 179 5.08 4.72 16.83
C SER A 179 4.55 5.49 15.61
N ASN A 180 4.07 4.78 14.59
CA ASN A 180 3.49 5.37 13.40
C ASN A 180 2.19 6.12 13.70
N PHE A 181 1.30 5.58 14.53
CA PHE A 181 0.08 6.25 14.97
C PHE A 181 0.39 7.55 15.71
N SER A 182 1.27 7.50 16.68
CA SER A 182 1.63 8.69 17.47
C SER A 182 2.08 9.85 16.59
N ARG A 183 2.86 9.57 15.55
CA ARG A 183 3.33 10.55 14.58
C ARG A 183 2.20 11.06 13.68
N ARG A 184 1.34 10.18 13.17
CA ARG A 184 0.28 10.54 12.21
C ARG A 184 -0.90 11.26 12.84
N VAL A 185 -1.27 10.94 14.07
CA VAL A 185 -2.28 11.71 14.83
C VAL A 185 -1.83 13.17 14.93
N THR A 186 -0.55 13.41 15.18
CA THR A 186 0.01 14.78 15.21
C THR A 186 -0.05 15.47 13.84
N GLN A 187 0.00 14.73 12.74
CA GLN A 187 -0.04 15.23 11.37
C GLN A 187 -1.45 15.28 10.76
N GLY A 188 -2.47 14.74 11.44
CA GLY A 188 -3.85 14.68 10.94
C GLY A 188 -4.05 13.73 9.75
N THR A 189 -3.15 12.77 9.52
CA THR A 189 -3.21 11.83 8.39
C THR A 189 -3.73 10.46 8.83
N LEU A 190 -4.48 9.79 7.95
CA LEU A 190 -4.92 8.41 8.19
C LEU A 190 -3.75 7.42 8.11
N GLY A 191 -3.84 6.35 8.88
CA GLY A 191 -2.77 5.37 9.04
C GLY A 191 -2.61 4.38 7.89
N ARG A 192 -2.18 4.82 6.70
CA ARG A 192 -1.76 3.90 5.64
C ARG A 192 -0.61 3.05 6.14
N VAL A 193 -0.67 1.76 5.87
CA VAL A 193 0.39 0.81 6.20
C VAL A 193 0.50 -0.28 5.14
N THR A 194 1.69 -0.86 5.06
CA THR A 194 1.94 -2.14 4.40
C THR A 194 2.44 -3.12 5.46
N VAL A 195 1.77 -4.25 5.57
CA VAL A 195 2.05 -5.27 6.59
C VAL A 195 2.11 -6.66 5.97
N ARG A 196 2.79 -7.60 6.64
CA ARG A 196 2.63 -9.02 6.37
C ARG A 196 1.89 -9.68 7.51
N VAL A 197 0.89 -10.47 7.12
CA VAL A 197 0.00 -11.17 8.02
C VAL A 197 0.04 -12.66 7.74
N ARG A 198 -0.39 -13.44 8.71
CA ARG A 198 -0.71 -14.85 8.54
C ARG A 198 -2.08 -15.15 9.12
N LYS A 199 -2.60 -16.30 8.77
CA LYS A 199 -3.82 -16.84 9.36
C LYS A 199 -3.70 -16.89 10.88
N GLY A 200 -4.81 -16.62 11.57
CA GLY A 200 -4.88 -16.77 13.02
C GLY A 200 -4.71 -18.22 13.47
N PRO A 201 -4.50 -18.46 14.77
CA PRO A 201 -4.38 -19.79 15.32
C PRO A 201 -5.65 -20.60 15.08
N GLU A 202 -5.54 -21.92 15.23
CA GLU A 202 -6.68 -22.84 15.08
C GLU A 202 -7.87 -22.40 15.93
N GLY A 203 -9.05 -22.34 15.31
CA GLY A 203 -10.30 -21.87 15.89
C GLY A 203 -10.51 -20.35 15.88
N ALA A 204 -9.58 -19.56 15.33
CA ALA A 204 -9.84 -18.16 14.98
C ALA A 204 -10.74 -18.09 13.72
N ARG A 205 -11.51 -17.00 13.59
CA ARG A 205 -12.28 -16.75 12.36
C ARG A 205 -11.33 -16.39 11.23
N ALA A 206 -11.75 -16.66 9.99
CA ALA A 206 -10.91 -16.42 8.81
C ALA A 206 -10.44 -14.95 8.67
N ASN A 207 -11.26 -13.98 9.05
CA ASN A 207 -10.94 -12.56 9.03
C ASN A 207 -10.15 -12.06 10.27
N GLN A 208 -9.70 -12.96 11.13
CA GLN A 208 -8.86 -12.69 12.30
C GLN A 208 -7.43 -13.13 12.01
N LEU A 209 -6.58 -12.20 11.62
CA LEU A 209 -5.23 -12.45 11.16
C LEU A 209 -4.18 -12.02 12.20
N GLU A 210 -3.10 -12.76 12.30
CA GLU A 210 -1.94 -12.34 13.10
C GLU A 210 -1.04 -11.43 12.25
N LEU A 211 -0.76 -10.24 12.76
CA LEU A 211 0.21 -9.33 12.18
C LEU A 211 1.62 -9.76 12.57
N VAL A 212 2.42 -10.14 11.57
CA VAL A 212 3.77 -10.67 11.77
C VAL A 212 4.84 -9.62 11.51
N GLU A 213 4.69 -8.82 10.45
CA GLU A 213 5.69 -7.85 10.04
C GLU A 213 5.03 -6.52 9.66
N PHE A 214 5.62 -5.42 10.15
CA PHE A 214 5.35 -4.08 9.66
C PHE A 214 6.37 -3.74 8.57
N VAL A 215 5.92 -3.71 7.33
CA VAL A 215 6.79 -3.48 6.16
C VAL A 215 7.07 -1.99 5.98
N ASN A 216 6.02 -1.17 5.90
CA ASN A 216 6.15 0.28 5.70
C ASN A 216 4.98 1.05 6.31
N SER A 217 5.24 2.31 6.66
CA SER A 217 4.24 3.30 7.08
C SER A 217 3.50 3.95 5.91
N ASP A 218 3.62 3.41 4.72
CA ASP A 218 2.95 3.82 3.49
C ASP A 218 2.75 2.57 2.61
N TRP A 219 2.18 2.75 1.42
CA TRP A 219 1.90 1.65 0.49
C TRP A 219 3.08 1.33 -0.44
N PHE A 220 4.04 2.24 -0.56
CA PHE A 220 5.28 1.95 -1.29
C PHE A 220 6.09 0.86 -0.59
N VAL A 221 6.55 -0.11 -1.36
CA VAL A 221 7.48 -1.17 -0.91
C VAL A 221 8.71 -1.14 -1.80
N PRO A 222 9.91 -0.93 -1.25
CA PRO A 222 11.14 -1.06 -2.02
C PRO A 222 11.21 -2.45 -2.68
N LEU A 223 11.70 -2.51 -3.93
CA LEU A 223 12.08 -3.81 -4.49
C LEU A 223 13.20 -4.40 -3.64
N ALA A 224 13.19 -5.72 -3.47
CA ALA A 224 14.30 -6.40 -2.83
C ALA A 224 15.59 -6.08 -3.60
N ASP A 225 16.63 -5.72 -2.89
CA ASP A 225 17.92 -5.44 -3.51
C ASP A 225 18.42 -6.75 -4.13
N PRO A 226 18.72 -6.83 -5.44
CA PRO A 226 19.14 -8.06 -6.09
C PRO A 226 20.48 -8.60 -5.54
N SER A 227 21.11 -7.86 -4.62
CA SER A 227 22.33 -8.22 -3.93
C SER A 227 22.16 -8.67 -2.48
N SER A 228 20.93 -8.84 -2.01
CA SER A 228 20.63 -9.30 -0.63
C SER A 228 20.31 -10.80 -0.57
#